data_13f33bae369d45d4945602c13a5da89d
#
_entry.id   13f33bae369d45d4945602c13a5da89d
#
_cell.length_a   1.000
_cell.length_b   1.000
_cell.length_c   1.000
_cell.angle_alpha   90.00
_cell.angle_beta   90.00
_cell.angle_gamma   90.00
#
_symmetry.space_group_name_H-M   'P 1'
#
loop_
_entity.id
_entity.type
_entity.pdbx_description
1 polymer ?
#
loop_
_entity_poly.entity_id
_entity_poly.type
_entity_poly.pdbx_seq_one_letter_code
_entity_poly.pdbx_strand_id
1 'polypeptide(L)'
;MSRKRPLSAAETLICPITSAIEPVDLEKLFPVPQPMELELGCGDGSFTLQYALENPKINIVALERLLGRITKLNRKAHRAELKNLRLLRAEAGYVLEYLLDRDSFEAVHVYFPDPWPKKRHQKNRLIGELFPTIINPLLRKGGVIYLRTDNKEYFEQMLRVFDKAKGFASIETPASMKKFTTDFERDFNSKGISTRYAAYKKLNEN
;
A
#
# COMPACT_ATOMS: atom_id res chain seq x y z
N MET A 1 23.02 7.48 -23.93
CA MET A 1 22.41 7.26 -22.60
C MET A 1 23.10 6.09 -21.94
N SER A 2 23.89 6.32 -20.87
CA SER A 2 24.55 5.25 -20.13
C SER A 2 23.51 4.34 -19.50
N ARG A 3 23.52 3.04 -19.80
CA ARG A 3 22.70 2.04 -19.11
C ARG A 3 23.17 1.99 -17.66
N LYS A 4 22.31 2.45 -16.72
CA LYS A 4 22.61 2.36 -15.29
C LYS A 4 22.76 0.89 -14.91
N ARG A 5 23.88 0.56 -14.24
CA ARG A 5 24.13 -0.78 -13.69
C ARG A 5 22.94 -1.25 -12.84
N PRO A 6 22.47 -2.51 -12.99
CA PRO A 6 21.50 -3.08 -12.07
C PRO A 6 22.10 -3.16 -10.65
N LEU A 7 21.24 -3.00 -9.62
CA LEU A 7 21.65 -3.19 -8.24
C LEU A 7 21.96 -4.68 -8.01
N SER A 8 22.98 -4.98 -7.22
CA SER A 8 23.29 -6.34 -6.77
C SER A 8 22.23 -6.86 -5.80
N ALA A 9 22.23 -8.15 -5.50
CA ALA A 9 21.32 -8.74 -4.52
C ALA A 9 21.45 -8.10 -3.13
N ALA A 10 22.66 -7.68 -2.73
CA ALA A 10 22.90 -6.99 -1.47
C ALA A 10 22.46 -5.53 -1.46
N GLU A 11 22.33 -4.91 -2.62
CA GLU A 11 21.93 -3.51 -2.80
C GLU A 11 20.43 -3.35 -3.04
N THR A 12 19.71 -4.43 -3.36
CA THR A 12 18.28 -4.36 -3.68
C THR A 12 17.42 -4.43 -2.43
N LEU A 13 16.37 -3.60 -2.40
CA LEU A 13 15.29 -3.66 -1.41
C LEU A 13 14.12 -4.54 -1.90
N ILE A 14 14.19 -5.04 -3.13
CA ILE A 14 13.19 -5.96 -3.66
C ILE A 14 13.47 -7.35 -3.07
N CYS A 15 12.52 -7.81 -2.26
CA CYS A 15 12.58 -9.13 -1.64
C CYS A 15 11.91 -10.17 -2.57
N PRO A 16 12.57 -11.30 -2.82
CA PRO A 16 11.96 -12.36 -3.60
C PRO A 16 10.83 -13.04 -2.79
N ILE A 17 9.72 -13.33 -3.45
CA ILE A 17 8.73 -14.26 -2.94
C ILE A 17 9.20 -15.65 -3.40
N THR A 18 9.64 -16.45 -2.44
CA THR A 18 10.30 -17.74 -2.70
C THR A 18 9.32 -18.92 -2.72
N SER A 19 8.13 -18.74 -2.13
CA SER A 19 7.06 -19.74 -2.11
C SER A 19 5.74 -19.12 -2.58
N ALA A 20 4.94 -19.89 -3.27
CA ALA A 20 3.58 -19.50 -3.65
C ALA A 20 2.54 -19.81 -2.56
N ILE A 21 2.89 -20.60 -1.56
CA ILE A 21 1.94 -21.11 -0.53
C ILE A 21 2.37 -20.81 0.89
N GLU A 22 3.65 -20.51 1.12
CA GLU A 22 4.17 -20.16 2.44
C GLU A 22 4.16 -18.66 2.62
N PRO A 23 3.68 -18.14 3.77
CA PRO A 23 3.73 -16.71 4.07
C PRO A 23 5.15 -16.16 3.98
N VAL A 24 5.23 -14.90 3.59
CA VAL A 24 6.50 -14.15 3.61
C VAL A 24 6.84 -13.83 5.06
N ASP A 25 7.99 -14.27 5.52
CA ASP A 25 8.51 -13.94 6.85
C ASP A 25 8.89 -12.44 6.89
N LEU A 26 7.90 -11.61 7.24
CA LEU A 26 8.04 -10.15 7.22
C LEU A 26 9.07 -9.65 8.24
N GLU A 27 9.23 -10.32 9.38
CA GLU A 27 10.16 -9.92 10.42
C GLU A 27 11.61 -10.04 9.94
N LYS A 28 11.92 -11.08 9.18
CA LYS A 28 13.26 -11.28 8.60
C LYS A 28 13.60 -10.32 7.47
N LEU A 29 12.62 -9.61 6.92
CA LEU A 29 12.89 -8.65 5.85
C LEU A 29 13.67 -7.42 6.34
N PHE A 30 13.55 -7.06 7.61
CA PHE A 30 14.09 -5.80 8.13
C PHE A 30 15.22 -6.02 9.14
N PRO A 31 16.25 -5.13 9.15
CA PRO A 31 17.35 -5.25 10.09
C PRO A 31 16.95 -4.91 11.53
N VAL A 32 15.85 -4.17 11.72
CA VAL A 32 15.36 -3.74 13.04
C VAL A 32 13.86 -4.00 13.11
N PRO A 33 13.38 -4.75 14.13
CA PRO A 33 11.94 -4.91 14.36
C PRO A 33 11.32 -3.55 14.74
N GLN A 34 10.28 -3.16 14.01
CA GLN A 34 9.54 -1.90 14.19
C GLN A 34 8.06 -2.12 13.83
N PRO A 35 7.15 -1.23 14.25
CA PRO A 35 5.78 -1.22 13.72
C PRO A 35 5.82 -1.26 12.20
N MET A 36 4.92 -2.04 11.60
CA MET A 36 4.94 -2.30 10.16
C MET A 36 3.69 -1.76 9.48
N GLU A 37 3.86 -1.15 8.32
CA GLU A 37 2.78 -0.67 7.46
C GLU A 37 2.92 -1.23 6.04
N LEU A 38 1.80 -1.37 5.35
CA LEU A 38 1.71 -1.96 4.02
C LEU A 38 1.18 -0.95 3.02
N GLU A 39 1.84 -0.80 1.87
CA GLU A 39 1.30 -0.04 0.74
C GLU A 39 0.98 -0.94 -0.44
N LEU A 40 -0.26 -0.87 -0.93
CA LEU A 40 -0.75 -1.64 -2.06
C LEU A 40 -0.72 -0.81 -3.35
N GLY A 41 0.11 -1.22 -4.31
CA GLY A 41 0.27 -0.51 -5.58
C GLY A 41 1.12 0.75 -5.45
N CYS A 42 2.32 0.64 -4.85
CA CYS A 42 3.19 1.79 -4.60
C CYS A 42 3.68 2.53 -5.85
N GLY A 43 3.46 1.99 -7.04
CA GLY A 43 3.88 2.59 -8.29
C GLY A 43 5.39 2.82 -8.36
N ASP A 44 5.82 4.02 -8.73
CA ASP A 44 7.23 4.42 -8.72
C ASP A 44 7.64 5.15 -7.42
N GLY A 45 6.80 5.04 -6.38
CA GLY A 45 7.10 5.30 -4.99
C GLY A 45 7.09 6.75 -4.56
N SER A 46 6.24 7.58 -5.14
CA SER A 46 6.18 9.01 -4.76
C SER A 46 5.70 9.23 -3.32
N PHE A 47 4.72 8.45 -2.86
CA PHE A 47 4.32 8.43 -1.45
C PHE A 47 5.32 7.64 -0.62
N THR A 48 5.58 6.38 -0.99
CA THR A 48 6.43 5.44 -0.24
C THR A 48 7.76 6.05 0.18
N LEU A 49 8.44 6.72 -0.76
CA LEU A 49 9.77 7.30 -0.50
C LEU A 49 9.73 8.43 0.52
N GLN A 50 8.80 9.38 0.35
CA GLN A 50 8.63 10.49 1.28
C GLN A 50 8.25 10.00 2.67
N TYR A 51 7.28 9.06 2.72
CA TYR A 51 6.77 8.52 3.98
C TYR A 51 7.87 7.75 4.74
N ALA A 52 8.63 6.89 4.05
CA ALA A 52 9.72 6.14 4.66
C ALA A 52 10.84 7.03 5.22
N LEU A 53 11.20 8.11 4.51
CA LEU A 53 12.21 9.08 4.95
C LEU A 53 11.78 9.82 6.23
N GLU A 54 10.51 10.23 6.30
CA GLU A 54 10.00 10.99 7.45
C GLU A 54 9.61 10.10 8.64
N ASN A 55 9.46 8.79 8.43
CA ASN A 55 9.07 7.83 9.46
C ASN A 55 10.10 6.69 9.60
N PRO A 56 11.35 6.99 10.00
CA PRO A 56 12.43 5.99 10.05
C PRO A 56 12.20 4.87 11.10
N LYS A 57 11.23 5.05 12.00
CA LYS A 57 10.85 4.09 13.05
C LYS A 57 9.67 3.22 12.65
N ILE A 58 9.22 3.27 11.40
CA ILE A 58 8.16 2.45 10.84
C ILE A 58 8.75 1.65 9.69
N ASN A 59 8.60 0.34 9.72
CA ASN A 59 8.93 -0.53 8.60
C ASN A 59 7.81 -0.52 7.57
N ILE A 60 8.15 -0.34 6.29
CA ILE A 60 7.18 -0.25 5.21
C ILE A 60 7.40 -1.42 4.24
N VAL A 61 6.36 -2.20 4.04
CA VAL A 61 6.28 -3.19 2.95
C VAL A 61 5.47 -2.59 1.82
N ALA A 62 6.03 -2.47 0.62
CA ALA A 62 5.35 -1.88 -0.51
C ALA A 62 5.23 -2.88 -1.67
N LEU A 63 4.00 -3.08 -2.15
CA LEU A 63 3.68 -3.99 -3.25
C LEU A 63 3.54 -3.21 -4.56
N GLU A 64 4.15 -3.74 -5.62
CA GLU A 64 3.93 -3.27 -6.99
C GLU A 64 4.12 -4.43 -7.98
N ARG A 65 3.17 -4.60 -8.88
CA ARG A 65 3.18 -5.66 -9.89
C ARG A 65 4.13 -5.37 -11.04
N LEU A 66 4.23 -4.10 -11.44
CA LEU A 66 4.95 -3.69 -12.64
C LEU A 66 6.46 -3.55 -12.37
N LEU A 67 7.26 -4.41 -12.99
CA LEU A 67 8.71 -4.44 -12.83
C LEU A 67 9.36 -3.07 -13.05
N GLY A 68 8.93 -2.31 -14.06
CA GLY A 68 9.50 -1.00 -14.36
C GLY A 68 9.29 0.02 -13.24
N ARG A 69 8.13 0.01 -12.59
CA ARG A 69 7.79 0.91 -11.48
C ARG A 69 8.55 0.54 -10.21
N ILE A 70 8.46 -0.72 -9.78
CA ILE A 70 9.15 -1.16 -8.56
C ILE A 70 10.68 -1.00 -8.67
N THR A 71 11.26 -1.18 -9.86
CA THR A 71 12.69 -0.95 -10.10
C THR A 71 13.05 0.55 -9.97
N LYS A 72 12.17 1.46 -10.38
CA LYS A 72 12.39 2.91 -10.17
C LYS A 72 12.41 3.24 -8.68
N LEU A 73 11.42 2.74 -7.92
CA LEU A 73 11.36 2.94 -6.47
C LEU A 73 12.60 2.35 -5.78
N ASN A 74 12.98 1.12 -6.13
CA ASN A 74 14.15 0.45 -5.57
C ASN A 74 15.42 1.31 -5.72
N ARG A 75 15.65 1.89 -6.90
CA ARG A 75 16.80 2.76 -7.13
C ARG A 75 16.74 4.08 -6.34
N LYS A 76 15.55 4.67 -6.21
CA LYS A 76 15.36 5.89 -5.40
C LYS A 76 15.64 5.60 -3.93
N ALA A 77 15.06 4.52 -3.40
CA ALA A 77 15.20 4.10 -2.01
C ALA A 77 16.63 3.69 -1.65
N HIS A 78 17.32 2.98 -2.55
CA HIS A 78 18.74 2.65 -2.37
C HIS A 78 19.62 3.92 -2.29
N ARG A 79 19.40 4.92 -3.16
CA ARG A 79 20.12 6.20 -3.10
C ARG A 79 19.84 7.00 -1.84
N ALA A 80 18.63 6.86 -1.29
CA ALA A 80 18.23 7.48 -0.04
C ALA A 80 18.65 6.66 1.20
N GLU A 81 19.36 5.56 0.98
CA GLU A 81 19.89 4.64 2.00
C GLU A 81 18.83 4.13 2.98
N LEU A 82 17.58 3.99 2.52
CA LEU A 82 16.46 3.53 3.34
C LEU A 82 16.70 2.12 3.86
N LYS A 83 16.58 1.93 5.17
CA LYS A 83 16.67 0.62 5.85
C LYS A 83 15.30 0.08 6.24
N ASN A 84 14.32 0.96 6.35
CA ASN A 84 12.94 0.69 6.79
C ASN A 84 11.95 0.48 5.64
N LEU A 85 12.41 0.18 4.43
CA LEU A 85 11.57 -0.11 3.26
C LEU A 85 11.94 -1.46 2.65
N ARG A 86 10.91 -2.27 2.33
CA ARG A 86 11.05 -3.49 1.54
C ARG A 86 9.98 -3.52 0.45
N LEU A 87 10.34 -4.08 -0.69
CA LEU A 87 9.54 -4.09 -1.89
C LEU A 87 9.19 -5.52 -2.28
N LEU A 88 7.92 -5.80 -2.50
CA LEU A 88 7.46 -7.09 -3.00
C LEU A 88 6.86 -6.91 -4.39
N ARG A 89 7.43 -7.61 -5.37
CA ARG A 89 6.89 -7.62 -6.73
C ARG A 89 5.83 -8.69 -6.88
N ALA A 90 4.58 -8.33 -6.69
CA ALA A 90 3.47 -9.26 -6.80
C ALA A 90 2.14 -8.55 -7.10
N GLU A 91 1.13 -9.36 -7.40
CA GLU A 91 -0.27 -8.93 -7.47
C GLU A 91 -0.82 -8.85 -6.03
N ALA A 92 -1.48 -7.73 -5.70
CA ALA A 92 -1.87 -7.43 -4.33
C ALA A 92 -2.90 -8.43 -3.77
N GLY A 93 -3.92 -8.78 -4.53
CA GLY A 93 -4.98 -9.67 -4.06
C GLY A 93 -4.44 -11.02 -3.60
N TYR A 94 -3.56 -11.62 -4.39
CA TYR A 94 -2.92 -12.90 -4.05
C TYR A 94 -2.06 -12.81 -2.79
N VAL A 95 -1.24 -11.76 -2.68
CA VAL A 95 -0.36 -11.58 -1.52
C VAL A 95 -1.17 -11.39 -0.24
N LEU A 96 -2.22 -10.56 -0.29
CA LEU A 96 -3.08 -10.30 0.86
C LEU A 96 -3.80 -11.55 1.36
N GLU A 97 -4.24 -12.41 0.45
CA GLU A 97 -5.05 -13.58 0.78
C GLU A 97 -4.21 -14.77 1.27
N TYR A 98 -2.99 -14.93 0.72
CA TYR A 98 -2.25 -16.18 0.91
C TYR A 98 -0.85 -16.03 1.51
N LEU A 99 -0.22 -14.85 1.42
CA LEU A 99 1.20 -14.72 1.71
C LEU A 99 1.54 -13.77 2.86
N LEU A 100 0.54 -13.23 3.56
CA LEU A 100 0.76 -12.35 4.71
C LEU A 100 0.14 -12.93 5.98
N ASP A 101 0.88 -12.81 7.07
CA ASP A 101 0.41 -13.25 8.38
C ASP A 101 -0.59 -12.27 8.99
N ARG A 102 -1.43 -12.81 9.89
CA ARG A 102 -2.41 -12.03 10.65
C ARG A 102 -1.70 -11.07 11.60
N ASP A 103 -2.40 -9.97 11.95
CA ASP A 103 -1.96 -8.97 12.92
C ASP A 103 -0.55 -8.41 12.65
N SER A 104 -0.18 -8.29 11.35
CA SER A 104 1.13 -7.83 10.93
C SER A 104 1.25 -6.31 10.81
N PHE A 105 0.16 -5.59 10.49
CA PHE A 105 0.25 -4.20 10.07
C PHE A 105 -0.51 -3.24 10.99
N GLU A 106 0.14 -2.12 11.34
CA GLU A 106 -0.48 -0.98 12.03
C GLU A 106 -1.33 -0.14 11.06
N ALA A 107 -0.91 -0.08 9.80
CA ALA A 107 -1.69 0.60 8.76
C ALA A 107 -1.53 -0.06 7.39
N VAL A 108 -2.56 0.14 6.55
CA VAL A 108 -2.55 -0.23 5.14
C VAL A 108 -2.91 0.99 4.30
N HIS A 109 -2.12 1.24 3.25
CA HIS A 109 -2.28 2.37 2.34
C HIS A 109 -2.71 1.88 0.96
N VAL A 110 -3.82 2.40 0.45
CA VAL A 110 -4.31 2.12 -0.91
C VAL A 110 -4.59 3.44 -1.61
N TYR A 111 -3.68 3.85 -2.46
CA TYR A 111 -3.72 5.16 -3.08
C TYR A 111 -3.82 5.05 -4.59
N PHE A 112 -4.88 5.66 -5.15
CA PHE A 112 -5.17 5.69 -6.58
C PHE A 112 -5.17 4.30 -7.24
N PRO A 113 -5.88 3.29 -6.65
CA PRO A 113 -6.02 1.99 -7.29
C PRO A 113 -6.78 2.14 -8.60
N ASP A 114 -6.50 1.24 -9.56
CA ASP A 114 -7.11 1.26 -10.90
C ASP A 114 -8.64 1.34 -10.82
N PRO A 115 -9.29 2.39 -11.37
CA PRO A 115 -10.73 2.62 -11.19
C PRO A 115 -11.60 1.75 -12.08
N TRP A 116 -11.04 1.11 -13.11
CA TRP A 116 -11.78 0.27 -14.05
C TRP A 116 -13.12 0.88 -14.47
N PRO A 117 -13.16 1.98 -15.24
CA PRO A 117 -14.37 2.78 -15.47
C PRO A 117 -15.47 2.05 -16.23
N LYS A 118 -15.12 1.06 -17.06
CA LYS A 118 -16.13 0.25 -17.80
C LYS A 118 -16.81 -0.73 -16.85
N LYS A 119 -18.15 -0.74 -16.78
CA LYS A 119 -18.95 -1.60 -15.87
C LYS A 119 -18.51 -3.07 -15.88
N ARG A 120 -18.27 -3.66 -17.06
CA ARG A 120 -17.81 -5.06 -17.19
C ARG A 120 -16.44 -5.34 -16.55
N HIS A 121 -15.63 -4.29 -16.28
CA HIS A 121 -14.30 -4.41 -15.68
C HIS A 121 -14.27 -4.04 -14.19
N GLN A 122 -15.36 -3.52 -13.62
CA GLN A 122 -15.38 -3.10 -12.21
C GLN A 122 -15.14 -4.25 -11.23
N LYS A 123 -15.39 -5.49 -11.64
CA LYS A 123 -15.01 -6.70 -10.89
C LYS A 123 -13.51 -6.83 -10.64
N ASN A 124 -12.66 -6.12 -11.38
CA ASN A 124 -11.20 -6.11 -11.24
C ASN A 124 -10.72 -5.04 -10.23
N ARG A 125 -11.63 -4.22 -9.68
CA ARG A 125 -11.29 -3.23 -8.66
C ARG A 125 -10.75 -3.93 -7.42
N LEU A 126 -9.62 -3.46 -6.92
CA LEU A 126 -8.98 -4.02 -5.72
C LEU A 126 -9.93 -3.96 -4.51
N ILE A 127 -10.59 -2.81 -4.31
CA ILE A 127 -11.53 -2.64 -3.20
C ILE A 127 -12.93 -3.04 -3.69
N GLY A 128 -13.21 -4.34 -3.61
CA GLY A 128 -14.50 -4.96 -3.83
C GLY A 128 -15.13 -5.42 -2.52
N GLU A 129 -16.31 -6.06 -2.58
CA GLU A 129 -17.10 -6.49 -1.40
C GLU A 129 -16.32 -7.37 -0.41
N LEU A 130 -15.38 -8.19 -0.88
CA LEU A 130 -14.57 -9.08 -0.04
C LEU A 130 -13.33 -8.40 0.56
N PHE A 131 -12.95 -7.23 0.07
CA PHE A 131 -11.70 -6.59 0.48
C PHE A 131 -11.60 -6.33 2.00
N PRO A 132 -12.65 -5.83 2.70
CA PRO A 132 -12.59 -5.67 4.15
C PRO A 132 -12.38 -6.98 4.90
N THR A 133 -12.95 -8.09 4.43
CA THR A 133 -12.78 -9.41 5.04
C THR A 133 -11.35 -9.94 4.88
N ILE A 134 -10.70 -9.65 3.75
CA ILE A 134 -9.31 -10.03 3.48
C ILE A 134 -8.34 -9.17 4.29
N ILE A 135 -8.57 -7.85 4.37
CA ILE A 135 -7.63 -6.94 5.00
C ILE A 135 -7.74 -6.89 6.53
N ASN A 136 -8.93 -7.14 7.09
CA ASN A 136 -9.16 -7.07 8.54
C ASN A 136 -8.22 -7.98 9.34
N PRO A 137 -8.04 -9.28 8.99
CA PRO A 137 -7.11 -10.15 9.71
C PRO A 137 -5.66 -9.67 9.70
N LEU A 138 -5.23 -8.96 8.65
CA LEU A 138 -3.84 -8.51 8.49
C LEU A 138 -3.51 -7.28 9.33
N LEU A 139 -4.52 -6.47 9.65
CA LEU A 139 -4.36 -5.32 10.54
C LEU A 139 -4.29 -5.76 12.00
N ARG A 140 -3.43 -5.11 12.76
CA ARG A 140 -3.40 -5.20 14.23
C ARG A 140 -4.66 -4.57 14.83
N LYS A 141 -4.93 -4.84 16.10
CA LYS A 141 -6.02 -4.21 16.84
C LYS A 141 -5.87 -2.69 16.80
N GLY A 142 -6.91 -2.01 16.34
CA GLY A 142 -6.89 -0.56 16.16
C GLY A 142 -6.09 -0.07 14.95
N GLY A 143 -5.57 -0.97 14.13
CA GLY A 143 -4.90 -0.64 12.88
C GLY A 143 -5.81 0.07 11.89
N VAL A 144 -5.25 0.82 10.97
CA VAL A 144 -5.99 1.74 10.09
C VAL A 144 -5.75 1.43 8.63
N ILE A 145 -6.80 1.53 7.82
CA ILE A 145 -6.65 1.57 6.37
C ILE A 145 -6.89 2.99 5.86
N TYR A 146 -5.99 3.49 5.02
CA TYR A 146 -6.06 4.78 4.36
C TYR A 146 -6.33 4.61 2.87
N LEU A 147 -7.36 5.28 2.37
CA LEU A 147 -7.81 5.20 0.98
C LEU A 147 -7.74 6.58 0.32
N ARG A 148 -7.25 6.63 -0.93
CA ARG A 148 -7.29 7.84 -1.77
C ARG A 148 -7.66 7.47 -3.20
N THR A 149 -8.45 8.33 -3.82
CA THR A 149 -8.75 8.25 -5.27
C THR A 149 -9.24 9.60 -5.79
N ASP A 150 -9.03 9.87 -7.06
CA ASP A 150 -9.63 10.96 -7.83
C ASP A 150 -11.03 10.57 -8.35
N ASN A 151 -11.27 9.28 -8.56
CA ASN A 151 -12.47 8.76 -9.18
C ASN A 151 -13.66 8.74 -8.22
N LYS A 152 -14.67 9.59 -8.47
CA LYS A 152 -15.86 9.72 -7.61
C LYS A 152 -16.65 8.42 -7.47
N GLU A 153 -16.91 7.72 -8.58
CA GLU A 153 -17.69 6.48 -8.57
C GLU A 153 -17.02 5.38 -7.77
N TYR A 154 -15.70 5.23 -7.95
CA TYR A 154 -14.93 4.25 -7.18
C TYR A 154 -14.85 4.62 -5.70
N PHE A 155 -14.72 5.91 -5.39
CA PHE A 155 -14.76 6.38 -4.00
C PHE A 155 -16.08 6.02 -3.31
N GLU A 156 -17.21 6.27 -3.96
CA GLU A 156 -18.53 5.88 -3.45
C GLU A 156 -18.65 4.37 -3.24
N GLN A 157 -18.03 3.56 -4.10
CA GLN A 157 -17.93 2.11 -3.89
C GLN A 157 -17.10 1.78 -2.65
N MET A 158 -15.92 2.40 -2.48
CA MET A 158 -15.05 2.19 -1.31
C MET A 158 -15.82 2.47 -0.01
N LEU A 159 -16.54 3.60 0.06
CA LEU A 159 -17.36 3.93 1.23
C LEU A 159 -18.42 2.86 1.49
N ARG A 160 -19.23 2.50 0.47
CA ARG A 160 -20.28 1.47 0.62
C ARG A 160 -19.74 0.12 1.09
N VAL A 161 -18.56 -0.27 0.62
CA VAL A 161 -17.92 -1.54 0.98
C VAL A 161 -17.50 -1.54 2.45
N PHE A 162 -16.88 -0.47 2.91
CA PHE A 162 -16.42 -0.37 4.30
C PHE A 162 -17.54 -0.07 5.29
N ASP A 163 -18.56 0.72 4.90
CA ASP A 163 -19.72 1.02 5.76
C ASP A 163 -20.55 -0.22 6.09
N LYS A 164 -20.52 -1.23 5.20
CA LYS A 164 -21.13 -2.55 5.44
C LYS A 164 -20.26 -3.47 6.30
N ALA A 165 -18.99 -3.20 6.43
CA ALA A 165 -18.03 -4.08 7.10
C ALA A 165 -18.06 -3.88 8.62
N LYS A 166 -18.65 -4.81 9.35
CA LYS A 166 -18.80 -4.73 10.82
C LYS A 166 -17.48 -4.59 11.61
N GLY A 167 -16.36 -5.00 11.01
CA GLY A 167 -15.03 -4.96 11.66
C GLY A 167 -14.31 -3.61 11.56
N PHE A 168 -14.94 -2.57 10.99
CA PHE A 168 -14.34 -1.27 10.76
C PHE A 168 -15.23 -0.12 11.21
N ALA A 169 -14.61 0.96 11.69
CA ALA A 169 -15.26 2.25 11.93
C ALA A 169 -14.60 3.33 11.07
N SER A 170 -15.42 4.17 10.43
CA SER A 170 -14.94 5.35 9.72
C SER A 170 -14.29 6.33 10.68
N ILE A 171 -13.13 6.87 10.30
CA ILE A 171 -12.41 7.92 11.03
C ILE A 171 -12.02 9.04 10.08
N GLU A 172 -11.70 10.21 10.60
CA GLU A 172 -11.13 11.27 9.79
C GLU A 172 -9.69 10.91 9.37
N THR A 173 -9.37 11.14 8.08
CA THR A 173 -7.98 11.01 7.62
C THR A 173 -7.12 12.11 8.22
N PRO A 174 -6.09 11.79 9.02
CA PRO A 174 -5.25 12.78 9.67
C PRO A 174 -4.57 13.74 8.68
N ALA A 175 -4.43 15.01 9.05
CA ALA A 175 -3.73 16.01 8.25
C ALA A 175 -2.26 15.60 7.98
N SER A 176 -1.62 14.94 8.95
CA SER A 176 -0.27 14.37 8.82
C SER A 176 -0.15 13.35 7.70
N MET A 177 -1.23 12.63 7.37
CA MET A 177 -1.25 11.72 6.23
C MET A 177 -1.48 12.46 4.91
N LYS A 178 -2.29 13.51 4.90
CA LYS A 178 -2.61 14.29 3.70
C LYS A 178 -1.41 15.07 3.13
N LYS A 179 -0.38 15.35 3.94
CA LYS A 179 0.84 16.05 3.49
C LYS A 179 1.68 15.24 2.49
N PHE A 180 1.63 13.91 2.57
CA PHE A 180 2.35 13.03 1.66
C PHE A 180 1.56 12.83 0.38
N THR A 181 1.91 13.55 -0.68
CA THR A 181 1.20 13.50 -1.95
C THR A 181 1.84 12.51 -2.92
N THR A 182 1.02 11.82 -3.72
CA THR A 182 1.49 10.99 -4.83
C THR A 182 1.72 11.84 -6.08
N ASP A 183 2.45 11.31 -7.08
CA ASP A 183 2.59 11.95 -8.39
C ASP A 183 1.22 12.09 -9.08
N PHE A 184 0.35 11.08 -8.95
CA PHE A 184 -1.02 11.12 -9.45
C PHE A 184 -1.83 12.23 -8.80
N GLU A 185 -1.73 12.39 -7.50
CA GLU A 185 -2.44 13.41 -6.75
C GLU A 185 -2.03 14.82 -7.19
N ARG A 186 -0.73 15.06 -7.37
CA ARG A 186 -0.23 16.33 -7.87
C ARG A 186 -0.71 16.62 -9.30
N ASP A 187 -0.67 15.62 -10.18
CA ASP A 187 -1.13 15.76 -11.57
C ASP A 187 -2.64 16.04 -11.63
N PHE A 188 -3.46 15.31 -10.88
CA PHE A 188 -4.91 15.51 -10.84
C PHE A 188 -5.29 16.86 -10.23
N ASN A 189 -4.67 17.23 -9.11
CA ASN A 189 -4.94 18.52 -8.45
C ASN A 189 -4.56 19.70 -9.35
N SER A 190 -3.47 19.61 -10.14
CA SER A 190 -3.10 20.63 -11.11
C SER A 190 -4.13 20.81 -12.24
N LYS A 191 -4.96 19.78 -12.47
CA LYS A 191 -6.08 19.78 -13.44
C LYS A 191 -7.42 20.12 -12.80
N GLY A 192 -7.44 20.54 -11.53
CA GLY A 192 -8.66 20.86 -10.79
C GLY A 192 -9.46 19.62 -10.33
N ILE A 193 -8.87 18.42 -10.41
CA ILE A 193 -9.50 17.19 -9.95
C ILE A 193 -9.06 16.95 -8.50
N SER A 194 -9.99 17.08 -7.56
CA SER A 194 -9.72 16.93 -6.13
C SER A 194 -9.53 15.48 -5.72
N THR A 195 -8.55 15.21 -4.87
CA THR A 195 -8.38 13.92 -4.19
C THR A 195 -9.47 13.71 -3.14
N ARG A 196 -10.01 12.50 -3.10
CA ARG A 196 -10.95 12.02 -2.07
C ARG A 196 -10.22 11.13 -1.11
N TYR A 197 -10.47 11.32 0.18
CA TYR A 197 -9.81 10.60 1.27
C TYR A 197 -10.85 9.87 2.11
N ALA A 198 -10.56 8.64 2.50
CA ALA A 198 -11.27 7.92 3.52
C ALA A 198 -10.29 7.17 4.41
N ALA A 199 -10.64 6.97 5.67
CA ALA A 199 -9.88 6.14 6.58
C ALA A 199 -10.83 5.32 7.45
N TYR A 200 -10.44 4.08 7.72
CA TYR A 200 -11.22 3.15 8.53
C TYR A 200 -10.30 2.48 9.55
N LYS A 201 -10.74 2.47 10.80
CA LYS A 201 -10.03 1.83 11.92
C LYS A 201 -10.62 0.45 12.19
N LYS A 202 -9.78 -0.56 12.30
CA LYS A 202 -10.19 -1.90 12.74
C LYS A 202 -10.75 -1.82 14.15
N LEU A 203 -11.97 -2.33 14.33
CA LEU A 203 -12.61 -2.45 15.64
C LEU A 203 -11.99 -3.63 16.40
N ASN A 204 -11.89 -3.48 17.72
CA ASN A 204 -11.56 -4.62 18.56
C ASN A 204 -12.75 -5.59 18.56
N GLU A 205 -12.52 -6.85 18.25
CA GLU A 205 -13.49 -7.88 18.52
C GLU A 205 -13.59 -8.00 20.06
N ASN A 206 -14.82 -7.85 20.60
CA ASN A 206 -15.10 -8.10 22.02
C ASN A 206 -15.10 -9.59 22.28
#